data_5f858c273302f5d9a9bc070a982f2df6
#
_entry.id   5f858c273302f5d9a9bc070a982f2df6
#
_cell.length_a   1.000
_cell.length_b   1.000
_cell.length_c   1.000
_cell.angle_alpha   90.00
_cell.angle_beta   90.00
_cell.angle_gamma   90.00
#
_symmetry.space_group_name_H-M   'P 1'
#
loop_
_entity.id
_entity.type
_entity.pdbx_description
1 polymer ?
#
loop_
_entity_poly.entity_id
_entity_poly.type
_entity_poly.pdbx_seq_one_letter_code
_entity_poly.pdbx_strand_id
1 'polypeptide(L)'
;MKRLIDTRKSTLLGLLGGVGILVSTAYIAHQGVMDLFNLPGLVMVMGGTLAATLVSRPLQDLVRAIKSLPKLMHDEQIQLNAEIPHLLDIAYWYRAGNIAAAEQCIAQVENPLMRIGAQLVIDQEPIDDIVKVLHWRIAGIRDQEQSEAHILRIMATFAPAFGMLGTLFGLVQMLNGLGQASLSQLGVTMSFALITTLYGLVLANVIFKPLAMKMERRTQRRIMTMNFILEGIILLHQRRHPIVIKESLEIYLSQLHSDPQTPITLAKAA
;
A
#
# COMPACT_ATOMS: atom_id res chain seq x y z
N MET A 1 -14.89 10.61 17.90
CA MET A 1 -15.68 10.60 16.68
C MET A 1 -15.39 11.82 15.78
N LYS A 2 -14.13 12.23 15.51
CA LYS A 2 -13.77 13.34 14.58
C LYS A 2 -12.29 13.35 14.16
N ARG A 3 -11.65 12.17 13.96
CA ARG A 3 -10.23 12.08 13.51
C ARG A 3 -10.02 11.10 12.34
N LEU A 4 -11.02 10.91 11.51
CA LEU A 4 -10.85 10.31 10.19
C LEU A 4 -10.92 11.43 9.15
N ILE A 5 -9.96 12.34 9.22
CA ILE A 5 -9.69 13.21 8.08
C ILE A 5 -9.32 12.26 6.94
N ASP A 6 -10.29 12.09 6.10
CA ASP A 6 -10.33 11.49 4.80
C ASP A 6 -8.90 11.32 4.25
N THR A 7 -8.34 10.10 4.35
CA THR A 7 -6.97 9.77 3.88
C THR A 7 -6.81 10.12 2.41
N ARG A 8 -7.92 10.17 1.67
CA ARG A 8 -8.00 10.66 0.31
C ARG A 8 -7.69 12.16 0.22
N LYS A 9 -8.28 12.98 1.11
CA LYS A 9 -8.04 14.43 1.14
C LYS A 9 -6.62 14.75 1.56
N SER A 10 -6.06 14.03 2.53
CA SER A 10 -4.69 14.26 2.98
C SER A 10 -3.65 13.91 1.90
N THR A 11 -3.89 12.83 1.13
CA THR A 11 -2.99 12.45 0.03
C THR A 11 -3.07 13.44 -1.12
N LEU A 12 -4.29 13.86 -1.49
CA LEU A 12 -4.48 14.88 -2.52
C LEU A 12 -3.90 16.23 -2.10
N LEU A 13 -4.13 16.64 -0.85
CA LEU A 13 -3.55 17.86 -0.28
C LEU A 13 -2.01 17.81 -0.26
N GLY A 14 -1.41 16.68 0.12
CA GLY A 14 0.03 16.51 0.10
C GLY A 14 0.62 16.57 -1.31
N LEU A 15 -0.02 15.90 -2.26
CA LEU A 15 0.40 15.87 -3.67
C LEU A 15 0.22 17.24 -4.33
N LEU A 16 -0.94 17.87 -4.13
CA LEU A 16 -1.23 19.23 -4.60
C LEU A 16 -0.32 20.26 -3.92
N GLY A 17 -0.05 20.11 -2.62
CA GLY A 17 0.87 20.97 -1.89
C GLY A 17 2.30 20.88 -2.43
N GLY A 18 2.81 19.66 -2.67
CA GLY A 18 4.13 19.45 -3.25
C GLY A 18 4.28 20.06 -4.65
N VAL A 19 3.29 19.81 -5.52
CA VAL A 19 3.25 20.41 -6.86
C VAL A 19 3.04 21.94 -6.76
N GLY A 20 2.17 22.39 -5.86
CA GLY A 20 1.89 23.82 -5.66
C GLY A 20 3.13 24.60 -5.21
N ILE A 21 3.97 24.05 -4.34
CA ILE A 21 5.24 24.67 -3.93
C ILE A 21 6.18 24.81 -5.14
N LEU A 22 6.30 23.77 -5.97
CA LEU A 22 7.14 23.81 -7.17
C LEU A 22 6.65 24.86 -8.16
N VAL A 23 5.35 24.92 -8.41
CA VAL A 23 4.73 25.90 -9.31
C VAL A 23 4.87 27.31 -8.76
N SER A 24 4.65 27.53 -7.45
CA SER A 24 4.79 28.85 -6.83
C SER A 24 6.23 29.35 -6.86
N THR A 25 7.20 28.45 -6.63
CA THR A 25 8.63 28.79 -6.71
C THR A 25 9.01 29.18 -8.14
N ALA A 26 8.54 28.45 -9.15
CA ALA A 26 8.75 28.79 -10.55
C ALA A 26 8.12 30.15 -10.92
N TYR A 27 6.93 30.45 -10.43
CA TYR A 27 6.25 31.72 -10.64
C TYR A 27 6.98 32.90 -10.01
N ILE A 28 7.47 32.74 -8.75
CA ILE A 28 8.23 33.77 -8.04
C ILE A 28 9.58 34.02 -8.73
N ALA A 29 10.21 33.00 -9.30
CA ALA A 29 11.46 33.13 -10.05
C ALA A 29 11.32 33.79 -11.42
N HIS A 30 10.14 34.31 -11.77
CA HIS A 30 9.83 34.93 -13.07
C HIS A 30 10.15 34.06 -14.29
N GLN A 31 10.30 32.76 -14.09
CA GLN A 31 10.42 31.77 -15.17
C GLN A 31 9.02 31.29 -15.54
N GLY A 32 8.71 31.27 -16.81
CA GLY A 32 7.44 30.71 -17.26
C GLY A 32 7.32 29.26 -16.83
N VAL A 33 6.18 28.86 -16.27
CA VAL A 33 5.93 27.44 -15.89
C VAL A 33 6.13 26.50 -17.08
N MET A 34 5.95 27.00 -18.30
CA MET A 34 6.20 26.27 -19.57
C MET A 34 7.68 25.91 -19.77
N ASP A 35 8.61 26.69 -19.23
CA ASP A 35 10.04 26.43 -19.36
C ASP A 35 10.50 25.26 -18.52
N LEU A 36 9.70 24.89 -17.49
CA LEU A 36 9.90 23.69 -16.71
C LEU A 36 9.38 22.42 -17.42
N PHE A 37 8.64 22.56 -18.52
CA PHE A 37 8.10 21.41 -19.23
C PHE A 37 9.02 21.00 -20.39
N ASN A 38 9.87 20.01 -20.13
CA ASN A 38 10.79 19.45 -21.11
C ASN A 38 10.42 17.99 -21.41
N LEU A 39 9.74 17.77 -22.54
CA LEU A 39 9.27 16.43 -22.92
C LEU A 39 10.42 15.41 -23.09
N PRO A 40 11.54 15.71 -23.77
CA PRO A 40 12.68 14.81 -23.86
C PRO A 40 13.23 14.40 -22.48
N GLY A 41 13.35 15.36 -21.57
CA GLY A 41 13.79 15.08 -20.20
C GLY A 41 12.83 14.20 -19.41
N LEU A 42 11.53 14.42 -19.55
CA LEU A 42 10.52 13.58 -18.93
C LEU A 42 10.54 12.14 -19.49
N VAL A 43 10.65 11.98 -20.80
CA VAL A 43 10.75 10.66 -21.46
C VAL A 43 12.01 9.93 -21.00
N MET A 44 13.13 10.62 -20.87
CA MET A 44 14.36 10.03 -20.38
C MET A 44 14.23 9.50 -18.94
N VAL A 45 13.68 10.31 -18.02
CA VAL A 45 13.56 9.92 -16.62
C VAL A 45 12.48 8.86 -16.43
N MET A 46 11.27 9.06 -16.97
CA MET A 46 10.17 8.10 -16.85
C MET A 46 10.47 6.81 -17.61
N GLY A 47 10.91 6.93 -18.86
CA GLY A 47 11.24 5.79 -19.72
C GLY A 47 12.37 4.95 -19.13
N GLY A 48 13.45 5.59 -18.69
CA GLY A 48 14.57 4.94 -18.02
C GLY A 48 14.16 4.25 -16.73
N THR A 49 13.38 4.93 -15.88
CA THR A 49 12.84 4.35 -14.64
C THR A 49 11.98 3.11 -14.92
N LEU A 50 11.07 3.19 -15.90
CA LEU A 50 10.23 2.07 -16.27
C LEU A 50 11.06 0.92 -16.85
N ALA A 51 12.00 1.21 -17.77
CA ALA A 51 12.87 0.20 -18.35
C ALA A 51 13.69 -0.54 -17.28
N ALA A 52 14.33 0.18 -16.36
CA ALA A 52 15.09 -0.43 -15.26
C ALA A 52 14.20 -1.24 -14.31
N THR A 53 12.97 -0.79 -14.08
CA THR A 53 11.99 -1.54 -13.27
C THR A 53 11.58 -2.83 -13.96
N LEU A 54 11.37 -2.82 -15.28
CA LEU A 54 11.04 -4.00 -16.06
C LEU A 54 12.17 -5.02 -16.14
N VAL A 55 13.42 -4.58 -16.12
CA VAL A 55 14.58 -5.47 -16.00
C VAL A 55 14.61 -6.14 -14.62
N SER A 56 14.20 -5.43 -13.57
CA SER A 56 14.23 -5.92 -12.20
C SER A 56 13.04 -6.79 -11.83
N ARG A 57 11.88 -6.61 -12.49
CA ARG A 57 10.60 -7.25 -12.16
C ARG A 57 9.78 -7.59 -13.41
N PRO A 58 9.00 -8.69 -13.39
CA PRO A 58 8.12 -9.05 -14.49
C PRO A 58 7.08 -7.96 -14.77
N LEU A 59 6.74 -7.78 -16.05
CA LEU A 59 5.72 -6.81 -16.49
C LEU A 59 4.38 -6.99 -15.78
N GLN A 60 4.01 -8.23 -15.47
CA GLN A 60 2.75 -8.54 -14.77
C GLN A 60 2.66 -7.89 -13.40
N ASP A 61 3.76 -7.85 -12.65
CA ASP A 61 3.82 -7.26 -11.32
C ASP A 61 3.73 -5.73 -11.41
N LEU A 62 4.40 -5.11 -12.37
CA LEU A 62 4.29 -3.68 -12.63
C LEU A 62 2.84 -3.27 -12.96
N VAL A 63 2.18 -4.03 -13.84
CA VAL A 63 0.77 -3.78 -14.21
C VAL A 63 -0.14 -3.95 -13.00
N ARG A 64 0.09 -4.95 -12.14
CA ARG A 64 -0.67 -5.13 -10.87
C ARG A 64 -0.47 -3.95 -9.93
N ALA A 65 0.78 -3.50 -9.73
CA ALA A 65 1.08 -2.35 -8.89
C ALA A 65 0.35 -1.08 -9.38
N ILE A 66 0.35 -0.82 -10.70
CA ILE A 66 -0.37 0.32 -11.27
C ILE A 66 -1.89 0.16 -11.11
N LYS A 67 -2.44 -1.04 -11.35
CA LYS A 67 -3.88 -1.31 -11.19
C LYS A 67 -4.34 -1.25 -9.73
N SER A 68 -3.46 -1.43 -8.76
CA SER A 68 -3.78 -1.30 -7.34
C SER A 68 -3.81 0.16 -6.84
N LEU A 69 -3.21 1.11 -7.58
CA LEU A 69 -3.19 2.52 -7.20
C LEU A 69 -4.60 3.15 -7.01
N PRO A 70 -5.59 2.91 -7.88
CA PRO A 70 -6.94 3.44 -7.66
C PRO A 70 -7.57 2.92 -6.37
N LYS A 71 -7.23 1.67 -5.97
CA LYS A 71 -7.72 1.07 -4.71
C LYS A 71 -7.21 1.81 -3.47
N LEU A 72 -6.08 2.53 -3.57
CA LEU A 72 -5.58 3.38 -2.47
C LEU A 72 -6.44 4.63 -2.25
N MET A 73 -7.20 5.03 -3.26
CA MET A 73 -8.10 6.18 -3.17
C MET A 73 -9.47 5.77 -2.61
N HIS A 74 -9.84 4.49 -2.72
CA HIS A 74 -10.97 3.91 -2.03
C HIS A 74 -10.44 3.31 -0.72
N ASP A 75 -10.55 4.08 0.35
CA ASP A 75 -10.32 3.57 1.69
C ASP A 75 -11.47 2.60 1.98
N GLU A 76 -11.29 1.34 1.67
CA GLU A 76 -12.06 0.28 2.30
C GLU A 76 -11.71 0.40 3.79
N GLN A 77 -12.49 1.19 4.52
CA GLN A 77 -12.54 1.07 5.97
C GLN A 77 -12.97 -0.37 6.22
N ILE A 78 -11.97 -1.23 6.45
CA ILE A 78 -12.24 -2.56 6.93
C ILE A 78 -12.89 -2.32 8.30
N GLN A 79 -14.21 -2.38 8.32
CA GLN A 79 -14.99 -2.17 9.52
C GLN A 79 -14.85 -3.45 10.35
N LEU A 80 -13.74 -3.54 11.09
CA LEU A 80 -13.54 -4.63 12.06
C LEU A 80 -14.78 -4.84 12.92
N ASN A 81 -15.47 -3.75 13.26
CA ASN A 81 -16.73 -3.81 14.00
C ASN A 81 -17.88 -4.48 13.24
N ALA A 82 -17.86 -4.53 11.91
CA ALA A 82 -18.88 -5.21 11.12
C ALA A 82 -18.72 -6.74 11.10
N GLU A 83 -17.49 -7.21 11.31
CA GLU A 83 -17.18 -8.66 11.31
C GLU A 83 -17.54 -9.33 12.65
N ILE A 84 -17.52 -8.58 13.76
CA ILE A 84 -17.81 -9.12 15.10
C ILE A 84 -19.22 -9.71 15.19
N PRO A 85 -20.31 -9.03 14.77
CA PRO A 85 -21.67 -9.60 14.85
C PRO A 85 -21.78 -10.93 14.13
N HIS A 86 -21.26 -11.02 12.91
CA HIS A 86 -21.31 -12.27 12.14
C HIS A 86 -20.58 -13.44 12.86
N LEU A 87 -19.41 -13.16 13.47
CA LEU A 87 -18.69 -14.15 14.23
C LEU A 87 -19.44 -14.59 15.48
N LEU A 88 -20.11 -13.66 16.17
CA LEU A 88 -20.91 -13.95 17.36
C LEU A 88 -22.15 -14.79 17.05
N ASP A 89 -22.82 -14.51 15.92
CA ASP A 89 -23.98 -15.27 15.45
C ASP A 89 -23.57 -16.71 15.12
N ILE A 90 -22.45 -16.90 14.42
CA ILE A 90 -21.91 -18.22 14.14
C ILE A 90 -21.56 -18.95 15.45
N ALA A 91 -20.89 -18.26 16.39
CA ALA A 91 -20.52 -18.84 17.68
C ALA A 91 -21.74 -19.26 18.52
N TYR A 92 -22.80 -18.48 18.49
CA TYR A 92 -24.04 -18.80 19.18
C TYR A 92 -24.67 -20.10 18.66
N TRP A 93 -24.86 -20.23 17.34
CA TRP A 93 -25.48 -21.39 16.75
C TRP A 93 -24.60 -22.65 16.82
N TYR A 94 -23.27 -22.48 16.61
CA TYR A 94 -22.32 -23.57 16.72
C TYR A 94 -22.29 -24.16 18.15
N ARG A 95 -22.31 -23.30 19.17
CA ARG A 95 -22.37 -23.74 20.58
C ARG A 95 -23.69 -24.39 20.94
N ALA A 96 -24.80 -23.92 20.38
CA ALA A 96 -26.13 -24.49 20.53
C ALA A 96 -26.26 -25.90 19.85
N GLY A 97 -25.27 -26.33 19.08
CA GLY A 97 -25.29 -27.57 18.33
C GLY A 97 -26.12 -27.51 17.04
N ASN A 98 -26.63 -26.34 16.65
CA ASN A 98 -27.41 -26.18 15.43
C ASN A 98 -26.47 -25.84 14.26
N ILE A 99 -25.87 -26.86 13.66
CA ILE A 99 -24.91 -26.74 12.56
C ILE A 99 -25.56 -26.07 11.33
N ALA A 100 -26.80 -26.44 10.99
CA ALA A 100 -27.48 -25.89 9.82
C ALA A 100 -27.72 -24.37 9.93
N ALA A 101 -28.04 -23.87 11.13
CA ALA A 101 -28.17 -22.43 11.34
C ALA A 101 -26.81 -21.71 11.29
N ALA A 102 -25.74 -22.34 11.81
CA ALA A 102 -24.40 -21.80 11.74
C ALA A 102 -23.90 -21.70 10.28
N GLU A 103 -24.15 -22.71 9.43
CA GLU A 103 -23.83 -22.68 8.00
C GLU A 103 -24.58 -21.57 7.26
N GLN A 104 -25.86 -21.32 7.58
CA GLN A 104 -26.62 -20.21 7.01
C GLN A 104 -25.99 -18.84 7.37
N CYS A 105 -25.52 -18.68 8.61
CA CYS A 105 -24.79 -17.46 9.02
C CYS A 105 -23.46 -17.34 8.26
N ILE A 106 -22.70 -18.41 8.06
CA ILE A 106 -21.44 -18.40 7.28
C ILE A 106 -21.69 -18.00 5.83
N ALA A 107 -22.78 -18.44 5.22
CA ALA A 107 -23.12 -18.07 3.84
C ALA A 107 -23.34 -16.55 3.66
N GLN A 108 -23.72 -15.84 4.71
CA GLN A 108 -23.91 -14.38 4.70
C GLN A 108 -22.63 -13.60 4.95
N VAL A 109 -21.53 -14.24 5.38
CA VAL A 109 -20.25 -13.58 5.64
C VAL A 109 -19.61 -13.17 4.32
N GLU A 110 -19.34 -11.88 4.16
CA GLU A 110 -18.64 -11.36 2.98
C GLU A 110 -17.14 -11.64 2.99
N ASN A 111 -16.54 -11.68 4.17
CA ASN A 111 -15.10 -11.84 4.33
C ASN A 111 -14.66 -13.30 4.02
N PRO A 112 -13.83 -13.51 2.96
CA PRO A 112 -13.46 -14.87 2.55
C PRO A 112 -12.62 -15.61 3.59
N LEU A 113 -11.81 -14.90 4.40
CA LEU A 113 -10.98 -15.53 5.44
C LEU A 113 -11.85 -16.06 6.58
N MET A 114 -12.81 -15.24 7.03
CA MET A 114 -13.76 -15.64 8.07
C MET A 114 -14.63 -16.80 7.61
N ARG A 115 -15.15 -16.74 6.37
CA ARG A 115 -15.97 -17.81 5.79
C ARG A 115 -15.23 -19.15 5.78
N ILE A 116 -13.98 -19.15 5.27
CA ILE A 116 -13.17 -20.38 5.22
C ILE A 116 -12.84 -20.88 6.63
N GLY A 117 -12.41 -19.99 7.52
CA GLY A 117 -12.07 -20.39 8.89
C GLY A 117 -13.26 -20.93 9.67
N ALA A 118 -14.42 -20.28 9.58
CA ALA A 118 -15.64 -20.75 10.25
C ALA A 118 -16.14 -22.07 9.65
N GLN A 119 -16.02 -22.26 8.33
CA GLN A 119 -16.38 -23.54 7.70
C GLN A 119 -15.52 -24.69 8.21
N LEU A 120 -14.18 -24.52 8.25
CA LEU A 120 -13.27 -25.53 8.79
C LEU A 120 -13.57 -25.87 10.26
N VAL A 121 -14.02 -24.90 11.06
CA VAL A 121 -14.44 -25.15 12.44
C VAL A 121 -15.72 -26.01 12.48
N ILE A 122 -16.70 -25.74 11.62
CA ILE A 122 -17.93 -26.56 11.55
C ILE A 122 -17.64 -27.96 11.06
N ASP A 123 -16.72 -28.10 10.11
CA ASP A 123 -16.26 -29.40 9.59
C ASP A 123 -15.40 -30.17 10.61
N GLN A 124 -15.19 -29.60 11.81
CA GLN A 124 -14.44 -30.19 12.93
C GLN A 124 -12.98 -30.52 12.61
N GLU A 125 -12.36 -29.76 11.73
CA GLU A 125 -10.94 -29.91 11.45
C GLU A 125 -10.07 -29.59 12.68
N PRO A 126 -8.90 -30.23 12.83
CA PRO A 126 -7.96 -29.93 13.91
C PRO A 126 -7.53 -28.46 13.91
N ILE A 127 -7.42 -27.87 15.12
CA ILE A 127 -7.06 -26.45 15.25
C ILE A 127 -5.73 -26.11 14.57
N ASP A 128 -4.75 -26.99 14.64
CA ASP A 128 -3.44 -26.78 14.04
C ASP A 128 -3.52 -26.67 12.52
N ASP A 129 -4.39 -27.43 11.87
CA ASP A 129 -4.59 -27.39 10.43
C ASP A 129 -5.38 -26.13 10.02
N ILE A 130 -6.39 -25.75 10.79
CA ILE A 130 -7.14 -24.50 10.59
C ILE A 130 -6.19 -23.31 10.64
N VAL A 131 -5.40 -23.20 11.71
CA VAL A 131 -4.43 -22.10 11.90
C VAL A 131 -3.40 -22.08 10.77
N LYS A 132 -2.88 -23.24 10.37
CA LYS A 132 -1.92 -23.37 9.28
C LYS A 132 -2.47 -22.89 7.93
N VAL A 133 -3.69 -23.31 7.58
CA VAL A 133 -4.35 -22.90 6.33
C VAL A 133 -4.60 -21.40 6.31
N LEU A 134 -5.11 -20.83 7.42
CA LEU A 134 -5.37 -19.41 7.52
C LEU A 134 -4.08 -18.59 7.49
N HIS A 135 -3.02 -19.02 8.17
CA HIS A 135 -1.70 -18.37 8.09
C HIS A 135 -1.12 -18.38 6.68
N TRP A 136 -1.21 -19.49 5.95
CA TRP A 136 -0.74 -19.53 4.56
C TRP A 136 -1.50 -18.54 3.67
N ARG A 137 -2.81 -18.41 3.89
CA ARG A 137 -3.62 -17.46 3.14
C ARG A 137 -3.26 -16.02 3.48
N ILE A 138 -3.05 -15.70 4.75
CA ILE A 138 -2.59 -14.38 5.20
C ILE A 138 -1.21 -14.06 4.62
N ALA A 139 -0.28 -15.00 4.69
CA ALA A 139 1.06 -14.84 4.13
C ALA A 139 1.04 -14.58 2.62
N GLY A 140 0.25 -15.35 1.86
CA GLY A 140 0.13 -15.17 0.42
C GLY A 140 -0.40 -13.78 0.02
N ILE A 141 -1.42 -13.26 0.74
CA ILE A 141 -1.94 -11.91 0.51
C ILE A 141 -0.89 -10.86 0.89
N ARG A 142 -0.20 -11.04 2.03
CA ARG A 142 0.88 -10.17 2.46
C ARG A 142 1.98 -10.05 1.42
N ASP A 143 2.49 -11.18 0.94
CA ASP A 143 3.60 -11.22 -0.01
C ASP A 143 3.22 -10.57 -1.32
N GLN A 144 2.00 -10.80 -1.80
CA GLN A 144 1.50 -10.17 -3.02
C GLN A 144 1.43 -8.64 -2.86
N GLU A 145 0.78 -8.14 -1.81
CA GLU A 145 0.61 -6.69 -1.61
C GLU A 145 1.93 -5.99 -1.29
N GLN A 146 2.84 -6.64 -0.55
CA GLN A 146 4.18 -6.11 -0.30
C GLN A 146 5.01 -6.04 -1.59
N SER A 147 4.88 -7.03 -2.49
CA SER A 147 5.55 -6.99 -3.79
C SER A 147 5.09 -5.78 -4.62
N GLU A 148 3.78 -5.46 -4.62
CA GLU A 148 3.24 -4.30 -5.32
C GLU A 148 3.82 -2.97 -4.77
N ALA A 149 3.88 -2.82 -3.45
CA ALA A 149 4.47 -1.64 -2.81
C ALA A 149 5.98 -1.53 -3.08
N HIS A 150 6.68 -2.66 -3.10
CA HIS A 150 8.11 -2.73 -3.37
C HIS A 150 8.47 -2.23 -4.78
N ILE A 151 7.63 -2.47 -5.78
CA ILE A 151 7.83 -1.95 -7.14
C ILE A 151 7.88 -0.43 -7.15
N LEU A 152 6.98 0.24 -6.43
CA LEU A 152 7.02 1.69 -6.32
C LEU A 152 8.28 2.19 -5.61
N ARG A 153 8.80 1.44 -4.64
CA ARG A 153 10.11 1.74 -4.00
C ARG A 153 11.27 1.61 -4.98
N ILE A 154 11.27 0.57 -5.81
CA ILE A 154 12.26 0.39 -6.88
C ILE A 154 12.22 1.57 -7.84
N MET A 155 11.02 1.98 -8.31
CA MET A 155 10.86 3.15 -9.17
C MET A 155 11.35 4.44 -8.49
N ALA A 156 11.08 4.61 -7.18
CA ALA A 156 11.56 5.75 -6.41
C ALA A 156 13.10 5.78 -6.29
N THR A 157 13.77 4.64 -6.37
CA THR A 157 15.22 4.54 -6.35
C THR A 157 15.83 4.85 -7.72
N PHE A 158 15.20 4.37 -8.81
CA PHE A 158 15.71 4.58 -10.15
C PHE A 158 15.45 5.99 -10.70
N ALA A 159 14.33 6.63 -10.35
CA ALA A 159 13.97 7.92 -10.91
C ALA A 159 15.06 9.01 -10.70
N PRO A 160 15.65 9.21 -9.50
CA PRO A 160 16.76 10.15 -9.33
C PRO A 160 18.02 9.74 -10.09
N ALA A 161 18.29 8.43 -10.22
CA ALA A 161 19.46 7.94 -10.96
C ALA A 161 19.35 8.30 -12.46
N PHE A 162 18.17 8.13 -13.07
CA PHE A 162 17.93 8.58 -14.45
C PHE A 162 17.90 10.11 -14.56
N GLY A 163 17.50 10.84 -13.51
CA GLY A 163 17.68 12.28 -13.44
C GLY A 163 19.15 12.69 -13.53
N MET A 164 20.02 12.04 -12.76
CA MET A 164 21.47 12.27 -12.83
C MET A 164 22.08 11.87 -14.18
N LEU A 165 21.63 10.77 -14.78
CA LEU A 165 22.04 10.40 -16.14
C LEU A 165 21.67 11.50 -17.14
N GLY A 166 20.51 12.12 -16.98
CA GLY A 166 20.10 13.28 -17.81
C GLY A 166 21.06 14.46 -17.67
N THR A 167 21.55 14.75 -16.46
CA THR A 167 22.57 15.81 -16.28
C THR A 167 23.87 15.48 -17.01
N LEU A 168 24.34 14.25 -16.89
CA LEU A 168 25.54 13.80 -17.59
C LEU A 168 25.39 13.93 -19.12
N PHE A 169 24.24 13.51 -19.66
CA PHE A 169 23.94 13.66 -21.07
C PHE A 169 23.94 15.13 -21.52
N GLY A 170 23.28 16.01 -20.77
CA GLY A 170 23.27 17.45 -21.05
C GLY A 170 24.67 18.07 -20.99
N LEU A 171 25.50 17.69 -20.01
CA LEU A 171 26.85 18.16 -19.90
C LEU A 171 27.74 17.69 -21.05
N VAL A 172 27.62 16.41 -21.46
CA VAL A 172 28.34 15.88 -22.62
C VAL A 172 27.95 16.63 -23.91
N GLN A 173 26.65 16.87 -24.13
CA GLN A 173 26.20 17.66 -25.26
C GLN A 173 26.72 19.09 -25.24
N MET A 174 26.74 19.73 -24.04
CA MET A 174 27.29 21.07 -23.87
C MET A 174 28.77 21.11 -24.22
N LEU A 175 29.56 20.13 -23.74
CA LEU A 175 31.00 20.03 -24.03
C LEU A 175 31.27 19.83 -25.52
N ASN A 176 30.49 18.96 -26.18
CA ASN A 176 30.63 18.71 -27.63
C ASN A 176 30.28 19.94 -28.48
N GLY A 177 29.46 20.86 -27.95
CA GLY A 177 29.09 22.12 -28.61
C GLY A 177 30.08 23.27 -28.34
N LEU A 178 31.03 23.11 -27.43
CA LEU A 178 31.99 24.18 -27.11
C LEU A 178 32.82 24.56 -28.32
N GLY A 179 32.82 25.84 -28.64
CA GLY A 179 33.55 26.40 -29.80
C GLY A 179 32.71 26.56 -31.07
N GLN A 180 31.53 25.94 -31.17
CA GLN A 180 30.62 26.08 -32.34
C GLN A 180 29.21 26.52 -31.95
N ALA A 181 28.78 26.25 -30.74
CA ALA A 181 27.44 26.61 -30.25
C ALA A 181 27.34 28.04 -29.77
N SER A 182 26.21 28.70 -30.03
CA SER A 182 25.89 29.99 -29.42
C SER A 182 25.63 29.82 -27.91
N LEU A 183 25.80 30.95 -27.14
CA LEU A 183 25.47 30.97 -25.71
C LEU A 183 24.03 30.53 -25.44
N SER A 184 23.10 30.81 -26.35
CA SER A 184 21.70 30.38 -26.25
C SER A 184 21.57 28.84 -26.33
N GLN A 185 22.29 28.17 -27.24
CA GLN A 185 22.28 26.73 -27.38
C GLN A 185 22.90 26.02 -26.15
N LEU A 186 23.98 26.58 -25.60
CA LEU A 186 24.57 26.11 -24.34
C LEU A 186 23.59 26.22 -23.18
N GLY A 187 22.82 27.32 -23.11
CA GLY A 187 21.77 27.50 -22.11
C GLY A 187 20.65 26.43 -22.19
N VAL A 188 20.23 26.08 -23.41
CA VAL A 188 19.20 25.03 -23.62
C VAL A 188 19.68 23.65 -23.14
N THR A 189 20.92 23.26 -23.48
CA THR A 189 21.48 21.98 -23.05
C THR A 189 21.69 21.92 -21.54
N MET A 190 22.09 23.02 -20.91
CA MET A 190 22.21 23.13 -19.47
C MET A 190 20.86 23.06 -18.77
N SER A 191 19.83 23.72 -19.34
CA SER A 191 18.45 23.66 -18.83
C SER A 191 17.92 22.22 -18.88
N PHE A 192 18.14 21.48 -19.98
CA PHE A 192 17.78 20.07 -20.07
C PHE A 192 18.40 19.25 -18.93
N ALA A 193 19.70 19.44 -18.68
CA ALA A 193 20.42 18.74 -17.62
C ALA A 193 19.78 18.98 -16.23
N LEU A 194 19.50 20.23 -15.90
CA LEU A 194 18.92 20.60 -14.59
C LEU A 194 17.47 20.10 -14.44
N ILE A 195 16.68 20.20 -15.49
CA ILE A 195 15.27 19.79 -15.47
C ILE A 195 15.14 18.26 -15.32
N THR A 196 16.01 17.46 -15.92
CA THR A 196 15.96 16.01 -15.75
C THR A 196 16.19 15.59 -14.29
N THR A 197 17.12 16.24 -13.59
CA THR A 197 17.32 16.00 -12.15
C THR A 197 16.11 16.40 -11.33
N LEU A 198 15.51 17.56 -11.64
CA LEU A 198 14.28 18.01 -10.99
C LEU A 198 13.17 16.95 -11.15
N TYR A 199 12.95 16.45 -12.37
CA TYR A 199 11.95 15.42 -12.61
C TYR A 199 12.23 14.15 -11.81
N GLY A 200 13.49 13.69 -11.79
CA GLY A 200 13.89 12.50 -11.04
C GLY A 200 13.56 12.63 -9.54
N LEU A 201 13.89 13.77 -8.95
CA LEU A 201 13.62 14.04 -7.53
C LEU A 201 12.13 14.19 -7.23
N VAL A 202 11.37 14.87 -8.08
CA VAL A 202 9.92 15.04 -7.92
C VAL A 202 9.20 13.70 -8.03
N LEU A 203 9.47 12.94 -9.06
CA LEU A 203 8.87 11.62 -9.25
C LEU A 203 9.17 10.67 -8.06
N ALA A 204 10.41 10.66 -7.60
CA ALA A 204 10.80 9.80 -6.49
C ALA A 204 10.12 10.21 -5.17
N ASN A 205 10.25 11.48 -4.79
CA ASN A 205 9.92 11.92 -3.42
C ASN A 205 8.47 12.41 -3.28
N VAL A 206 7.86 12.93 -4.34
CA VAL A 206 6.49 13.44 -4.29
C VAL A 206 5.47 12.39 -4.77
N ILE A 207 5.87 11.47 -5.66
CA ILE A 207 4.94 10.50 -6.23
C ILE A 207 5.23 9.09 -5.71
N PHE A 208 6.36 8.48 -6.08
CA PHE A 208 6.58 7.04 -5.85
C PHE A 208 6.72 6.68 -4.38
N LYS A 209 7.53 7.39 -3.59
CA LYS A 209 7.72 7.12 -2.16
C LYS A 209 6.42 7.24 -1.35
N PRO A 210 5.66 8.34 -1.45
CA PRO A 210 4.42 8.46 -0.68
C PRO A 210 3.37 7.40 -1.06
N LEU A 211 3.29 7.04 -2.35
CA LEU A 211 2.40 5.97 -2.79
C LEU A 211 2.83 4.61 -2.24
N ALA A 212 4.11 4.27 -2.28
CA ALA A 212 4.65 3.05 -1.70
C ALA A 212 4.33 2.95 -0.21
N MET A 213 4.61 4.01 0.55
CA MET A 213 4.32 4.06 1.99
C MET A 213 2.82 3.92 2.29
N LYS A 214 1.96 4.47 1.44
CA LYS A 214 0.51 4.34 1.60
C LYS A 214 0.05 2.91 1.33
N MET A 215 0.60 2.24 0.31
CA MET A 215 0.34 0.83 0.04
C MET A 215 0.76 -0.04 1.22
N GLU A 216 1.97 0.12 1.71
CA GLU A 216 2.50 -0.61 2.87
C GLU A 216 1.60 -0.48 4.11
N ARG A 217 1.17 0.75 4.42
CA ARG A 217 0.25 1.01 5.54
C ARG A 217 -1.09 0.32 5.35
N ARG A 218 -1.62 0.31 4.13
CA ARG A 218 -2.87 -0.39 3.81
C ARG A 218 -2.70 -1.90 4.02
N THR A 219 -1.63 -2.49 3.49
CA THR A 219 -1.31 -3.91 3.68
C THR A 219 -1.18 -4.26 5.16
N GLN A 220 -0.47 -3.46 5.94
CA GLN A 220 -0.34 -3.68 7.38
C GLN A 220 -1.71 -3.69 8.09
N ARG A 221 -2.58 -2.71 7.81
CA ARG A 221 -3.94 -2.69 8.38
C ARG A 221 -4.74 -3.93 7.99
N ARG A 222 -4.66 -4.35 6.73
CA ARG A 222 -5.35 -5.55 6.24
C ARG A 222 -4.88 -6.81 6.94
N ILE A 223 -3.57 -6.96 7.14
CA ILE A 223 -3.00 -8.08 7.88
C ILE A 223 -3.45 -8.07 9.34
N MET A 224 -3.49 -6.91 9.99
CA MET A 224 -4.02 -6.79 11.35
C MET A 224 -5.47 -7.27 11.44
N THR A 225 -6.32 -6.89 10.48
CA THR A 225 -7.70 -7.39 10.39
C THR A 225 -7.77 -8.90 10.21
N MET A 226 -6.91 -9.45 9.35
CA MET A 226 -6.88 -10.89 9.12
C MET A 226 -6.44 -11.66 10.37
N ASN A 227 -5.46 -11.15 11.12
CA ASN A 227 -5.03 -11.74 12.38
C ASN A 227 -6.14 -11.63 13.45
N PHE A 228 -6.90 -10.54 13.47
CA PHE A 228 -8.07 -10.39 14.32
C PHE A 228 -9.14 -11.46 14.02
N ILE A 229 -9.42 -11.71 12.75
CA ILE A 229 -10.35 -12.76 12.33
C ILE A 229 -9.82 -14.14 12.73
N LEU A 230 -8.53 -14.39 12.52
CA LEU A 230 -7.88 -15.64 12.92
C LEU A 230 -8.07 -15.92 14.43
N GLU A 231 -7.85 -14.93 15.27
CA GLU A 231 -8.07 -15.05 16.71
C GLU A 231 -9.54 -15.38 17.03
N GLY A 232 -10.47 -14.70 16.36
CA GLY A 232 -11.89 -15.01 16.48
C GLY A 232 -12.23 -16.45 16.09
N ILE A 233 -11.62 -17.00 15.04
CA ILE A 233 -11.80 -18.40 14.62
C ILE A 233 -11.23 -19.39 15.65
N ILE A 234 -10.08 -19.06 16.26
CA ILE A 234 -9.51 -19.89 17.34
C ILE A 234 -10.48 -19.95 18.54
N LEU A 235 -11.03 -18.82 18.95
CA LEU A 235 -12.01 -18.76 20.04
C LEU A 235 -13.32 -19.49 19.70
N LEU A 236 -13.74 -19.43 18.43
CA LEU A 236 -14.89 -20.18 17.91
C LEU A 236 -14.66 -21.69 18.00
N HIS A 237 -13.50 -22.18 17.56
CA HIS A 237 -13.12 -23.59 17.65
C HIS A 237 -13.12 -24.09 19.10
N GLN A 238 -12.67 -23.26 20.06
CA GLN A 238 -12.69 -23.57 21.49
C GLN A 238 -14.12 -23.59 22.09
N ARG A 239 -15.17 -23.33 21.32
CA ARG A 239 -16.57 -23.22 21.76
C ARG A 239 -16.75 -22.22 22.92
N ARG A 240 -15.95 -21.15 22.96
CA ARG A 240 -16.07 -20.10 23.97
C ARG A 240 -17.46 -19.45 23.94
N HIS A 241 -17.90 -18.91 25.07
CA HIS A 241 -19.16 -18.19 25.12
C HIS A 241 -19.08 -16.92 24.23
N PRO A 242 -20.13 -16.58 23.44
CA PRO A 242 -20.11 -15.42 22.55
C PRO A 242 -19.72 -14.10 23.26
N ILE A 243 -20.12 -13.92 24.52
CA ILE A 243 -19.72 -12.74 25.33
C ILE A 243 -18.20 -12.70 25.51
N VAL A 244 -17.56 -13.85 25.81
CA VAL A 244 -16.10 -13.92 26.00
C VAL A 244 -15.37 -13.64 24.69
N ILE A 245 -15.90 -14.14 23.57
CA ILE A 245 -15.37 -13.86 22.24
C ILE A 245 -15.41 -12.36 21.99
N LYS A 246 -16.56 -11.72 22.24
CA LYS A 246 -16.76 -10.29 22.08
C LYS A 246 -15.76 -9.48 22.92
N GLU A 247 -15.66 -9.76 24.22
CA GLU A 247 -14.75 -9.05 25.12
C GLU A 247 -13.28 -9.23 24.70
N SER A 248 -12.87 -10.44 24.36
CA SER A 248 -11.51 -10.72 23.89
C SER A 248 -11.18 -9.94 22.63
N LEU A 249 -12.10 -9.89 21.68
CA LEU A 249 -11.92 -9.14 20.44
C LEU A 249 -11.95 -7.62 20.64
N GLU A 250 -12.77 -7.12 21.56
CA GLU A 250 -12.79 -5.67 21.92
C GLU A 250 -11.48 -5.25 22.62
N ILE A 251 -10.92 -6.09 23.48
CA ILE A 251 -9.61 -5.86 24.10
C ILE A 251 -8.52 -5.83 23.01
N TYR A 252 -8.53 -6.80 22.08
CA TYR A 252 -7.59 -6.82 20.96
C TYR A 252 -7.68 -5.55 20.11
N LEU A 253 -8.89 -5.08 19.80
CA LEU A 253 -9.12 -3.82 19.09
C LEU A 253 -8.60 -2.60 19.87
N SER A 254 -8.79 -2.56 21.18
CA SER A 254 -8.30 -1.44 21.99
C SER A 254 -6.77 -1.36 22.01
N GLN A 255 -6.09 -2.50 22.03
CA GLN A 255 -4.63 -2.57 21.95
C GLN A 255 -4.11 -2.14 20.57
N LEU A 256 -4.78 -2.53 19.48
CA LEU A 256 -4.44 -2.08 18.13
C LEU A 256 -4.56 -0.57 17.95
N HIS A 257 -5.45 0.09 18.68
CA HIS A 257 -5.60 1.55 18.64
C HIS A 257 -4.56 2.28 19.48
N SER A 258 -3.99 1.65 20.50
CA SER A 258 -3.01 2.26 21.40
C SER A 258 -1.56 2.12 20.91
N ASP A 259 -1.20 1.02 20.22
CA ASP A 259 0.15 0.84 19.68
C ASP A 259 0.17 -0.06 18.42
N PRO A 260 0.22 0.54 17.21
CA PRO A 260 0.23 -0.22 15.96
C PRO A 260 1.53 -1.01 15.68
N GLN A 261 2.52 -0.97 16.55
CA GLN A 261 3.85 -1.54 16.29
C GLN A 261 4.24 -2.74 17.17
N THR A 262 3.47 -3.05 18.19
CA THR A 262 3.79 -4.21 19.06
C THR A 262 3.24 -5.50 18.45
N PRO A 263 4.09 -6.47 18.05
CA PRO A 263 3.62 -7.82 17.78
C PRO A 263 3.11 -8.40 19.11
N ILE A 264 1.81 -8.67 19.16
CA ILE A 264 1.20 -9.31 20.31
C ILE A 264 1.71 -10.76 20.34
N THR A 265 2.72 -10.99 21.17
CA THR A 265 3.12 -12.32 21.55
C THR A 265 2.04 -12.82 22.51
N LEU A 266 1.09 -13.61 22.01
CA LEU A 266 0.16 -14.32 22.88
C LEU A 266 1.01 -15.15 23.85
N ALA A 267 1.00 -14.75 25.11
CA ALA A 267 1.57 -15.55 26.17
C ALA A 267 0.98 -16.96 26.06
N LYS A 268 1.85 -17.97 25.89
CA LYS A 268 1.51 -19.36 26.10
C LYS A 268 0.82 -19.46 27.45
N ALA A 269 -0.50 -19.46 27.43
CA ALA A 269 -1.25 -19.91 28.60
C ALA A 269 -1.03 -21.42 28.66
N ALA A 270 -0.25 -21.81 29.65
CA ALA A 270 0.02 -23.18 30.03
C ALA A 270 -1.28 -23.94 30.40
#